data_8a3c9c6f403f3d876b35b85ce9063ec2
#
_entry.id   8a3c9c6f403f3d876b35b85ce9063ec2
#
_cell.length_a   1.000
_cell.length_b   1.000
_cell.length_c   1.000
_cell.angle_alpha   90.00
_cell.angle_beta   90.00
_cell.angle_gamma   90.00
#
_symmetry.space_group_name_H-M   'P 1'
#
loop_
_entity.id
_entity.type
_entity.pdbx_description
1 polymer ?
#
loop_
_entity_poly.entity_id
_entity_poly.type
_entity_poly.pdbx_seq_one_letter_code
_entity_poly.pdbx_strand_id
1 'polypeptide(L)'
;MTQPDGLPPEFSRLVSIARLTGDAATYQLTASAEERDALARRFSLVSLDGFSATVELSRHGREIRLAGEIIADIVQLCGVTLEPFASRVADRSILLYRSPRPGEHAVELAAEDDVYEILDGETIDIGEAVAQQLSLVLPTFPRAPDAQLPQGSDVETSVPAELMTDRGTARRPFAELAKLAKK
;
A
#
# COMPACT_ATOMS: atom_id res chain seq x y z
N MET A 1 18.65 14.78 5.05
CA MET A 1 17.85 15.61 4.12
C MET A 1 16.50 15.80 4.77
N THR A 2 16.20 17.03 5.18
CA THR A 2 14.90 17.44 5.73
C THR A 2 13.85 17.14 4.64
N GLN A 3 12.80 16.40 4.98
CA GLN A 3 11.66 16.25 4.07
C GLN A 3 11.17 17.66 3.70
N PRO A 4 10.98 17.96 2.40
CA PRO A 4 10.43 19.24 2.01
C PRO A 4 8.96 19.27 2.42
N ASP A 5 8.60 20.23 3.29
CA ASP A 5 7.24 20.74 3.57
C ASP A 5 6.10 19.70 3.49
N GLY A 6 6.24 18.57 4.18
CA GLY A 6 5.17 17.61 4.34
C GLY A 6 4.32 17.99 5.55
N LEU A 7 2.99 18.01 5.37
CA LEU A 7 2.05 18.00 6.49
C LEU A 7 2.45 16.85 7.44
N PRO A 8 2.31 17.04 8.78
CA PRO A 8 2.59 15.96 9.72
C PRO A 8 1.75 14.74 9.35
N PRO A 9 2.29 13.51 9.55
CA PRO A 9 1.54 12.29 9.29
C PRO A 9 0.21 12.30 10.06
N GLU A 10 -0.85 11.83 9.42
CA GLU A 10 -2.20 11.80 9.99
C GLU A 10 -2.29 10.88 11.21
N PHE A 11 -1.41 9.87 11.27
CA PHE A 11 -1.33 8.93 12.37
C PHE A 11 0.13 8.69 12.75
N SER A 12 0.66 9.51 13.66
CA SER A 12 2.07 9.48 14.06
C SER A 12 2.24 9.01 15.51
N ARG A 13 3.19 8.09 15.72
CA ARG A 13 3.58 7.56 17.04
C ARG A 13 5.09 7.33 17.05
N LEU A 14 5.84 8.33 17.50
CA LEU A 14 7.29 8.31 17.50
C LEU A 14 7.84 7.47 18.65
N VAL A 15 8.71 6.53 18.35
CA VAL A 15 9.45 5.71 19.31
C VAL A 15 10.94 5.96 19.17
N SER A 16 11.61 6.29 20.28
CA SER A 16 13.05 6.47 20.29
C SER A 16 13.79 5.13 20.24
N ILE A 17 14.70 4.98 19.29
CA ILE A 17 15.55 3.81 19.10
C ILE A 17 16.43 3.54 20.33
N ALA A 18 16.84 4.60 21.03
CA ALA A 18 17.66 4.48 22.25
C ALA A 18 16.94 3.74 23.39
N ARG A 19 15.60 3.68 23.35
CA ARG A 19 14.80 2.94 24.35
C ARG A 19 14.67 1.46 24.05
N LEU A 20 15.11 0.99 22.86
CA LEU A 20 15.08 -0.42 22.49
C LEU A 20 16.32 -1.12 23.03
N THR A 21 16.17 -1.79 24.17
CA THR A 21 17.28 -2.40 24.94
C THR A 21 17.49 -3.89 24.66
N GLY A 22 17.17 -4.35 23.43
CA GLY A 22 17.39 -5.74 23.02
C GLY A 22 16.15 -6.63 23.19
N ASP A 23 15.36 -6.45 24.24
CA ASP A 23 14.07 -7.14 24.41
C ASP A 23 13.02 -6.55 23.47
N ALA A 24 12.10 -7.39 22.99
CA ALA A 24 10.99 -6.94 22.16
C ALA A 24 10.03 -6.06 22.98
N ALA A 25 9.75 -4.85 22.46
CA ALA A 25 8.78 -3.93 23.03
C ALA A 25 7.48 -3.96 22.20
N THR A 26 6.36 -4.17 22.88
CA THR A 26 5.03 -4.24 22.24
C THR A 26 4.26 -2.94 22.48
N TYR A 27 3.69 -2.41 21.40
CA TYR A 27 2.87 -1.20 21.40
C TYR A 27 1.49 -1.50 20.86
N GLN A 28 0.45 -1.02 21.57
CA GLN A 28 -0.93 -1.07 21.11
C GLN A 28 -1.32 0.32 20.61
N LEU A 29 -1.73 0.40 19.36
CA LEU A 29 -2.10 1.64 18.69
C LEU A 29 -3.59 1.61 18.35
N THR A 30 -4.25 2.74 18.57
CA THR A 30 -5.64 2.93 18.13
C THR A 30 -5.78 4.33 17.61
N ALA A 31 -6.36 4.48 16.41
CA ALA A 31 -6.59 5.77 15.80
C ALA A 31 -7.82 6.46 16.42
N SER A 32 -7.67 7.74 16.75
CA SER A 32 -8.77 8.62 17.15
C SER A 32 -9.76 8.84 15.97
N ALA A 33 -10.92 9.43 16.24
CA ALA A 33 -11.86 9.78 15.18
C ALA A 33 -11.25 10.74 14.15
N GLU A 34 -10.53 11.76 14.62
CA GLU A 34 -9.89 12.75 13.76
C GLU A 34 -8.78 12.14 12.88
N GLU A 35 -7.98 11.23 13.45
CA GLU A 35 -6.95 10.48 12.71
C GLU A 35 -7.58 9.55 11.66
N ARG A 36 -8.67 8.85 12.01
CA ARG A 36 -9.39 8.01 11.06
C ARG A 36 -9.97 8.80 9.89
N ASP A 37 -10.56 9.98 10.17
CA ASP A 37 -11.09 10.86 9.12
C ASP A 37 -9.97 11.37 8.21
N ALA A 38 -8.79 11.67 8.76
CA ALA A 38 -7.63 12.11 7.99
C ALA A 38 -7.09 10.96 7.11
N LEU A 39 -6.94 9.76 7.67
CA LEU A 39 -6.52 8.55 6.94
C LEU A 39 -7.54 8.15 5.87
N ALA A 40 -8.84 8.26 6.14
CA ALA A 40 -9.89 7.99 5.15
C ALA A 40 -9.75 8.91 3.92
N ARG A 41 -9.48 10.20 4.13
CA ARG A 41 -9.20 11.14 3.04
C ARG A 41 -7.93 10.77 2.27
N ARG A 42 -6.84 10.45 2.98
CA ARG A 42 -5.56 10.05 2.39
C ARG A 42 -5.71 8.83 1.49
N PHE A 43 -6.48 7.83 1.92
CA PHE A 43 -6.65 6.56 1.22
C PHE A 43 -7.88 6.52 0.30
N SER A 44 -8.58 7.65 0.14
CA SER A 44 -9.79 7.75 -0.70
C SER A 44 -10.88 6.74 -0.30
N LEU A 45 -11.01 6.48 1.00
CA LEU A 45 -12.08 5.68 1.57
C LEU A 45 -13.34 6.53 1.77
N VAL A 46 -14.50 5.90 1.76
CA VAL A 46 -15.76 6.55 2.18
C VAL A 46 -15.71 6.85 3.67
N SER A 47 -15.27 5.87 4.48
CA SER A 47 -14.95 6.04 5.89
C SER A 47 -13.94 4.99 6.37
N LEU A 48 -13.30 5.29 7.50
CA LEU A 48 -12.48 4.38 8.29
C LEU A 48 -13.08 4.31 9.69
N ASP A 49 -13.94 3.30 9.92
CA ASP A 49 -14.76 3.21 11.13
C ASP A 49 -13.96 2.69 12.33
N GLY A 50 -12.92 1.91 12.06
CA GLY A 50 -11.99 1.41 13.06
C GLY A 50 -10.59 1.24 12.48
N PHE A 51 -9.55 1.60 13.27
CA PHE A 51 -8.16 1.29 12.94
C PHE A 51 -7.35 1.07 14.21
N SER A 52 -6.80 -0.12 14.34
CA SER A 52 -5.92 -0.51 15.44
C SER A 52 -4.77 -1.34 14.95
N ALA A 53 -3.66 -1.27 15.67
CA ALA A 53 -2.48 -2.06 15.38
C ALA A 53 -1.79 -2.54 16.66
N THR A 54 -1.17 -3.72 16.56
CA THR A 54 -0.19 -4.21 17.51
C THR A 54 1.17 -4.20 16.84
N VAL A 55 2.12 -3.46 17.39
CA VAL A 55 3.47 -3.35 16.85
C VAL A 55 4.47 -3.89 17.85
N GLU A 56 5.30 -4.82 17.42
CA GLU A 56 6.44 -5.34 18.17
C GLU A 56 7.73 -4.81 17.55
N LEU A 57 8.53 -4.11 18.36
CA LEU A 57 9.86 -3.62 17.98
C LEU A 57 10.92 -4.44 18.71
N SER A 58 11.89 -4.95 17.96
CA SER A 58 13.09 -5.59 18.52
C SER A 58 14.34 -5.04 17.85
N ARG A 59 15.45 -4.94 18.61
CA ARG A 59 16.72 -4.45 18.12
C ARG A 59 17.82 -5.48 18.23
N HIS A 60 18.50 -5.74 17.12
CA HIS A 60 19.67 -6.63 17.06
C HIS A 60 20.87 -5.86 16.48
N GLY A 61 21.68 -5.29 17.37
CA GLY A 61 22.81 -4.48 16.95
C GLY A 61 22.36 -3.18 16.24
N ARG A 62 22.58 -3.11 14.93
CA ARG A 62 22.18 -1.97 14.06
C ARG A 62 20.84 -2.15 13.37
N GLU A 63 20.31 -3.36 13.42
CA GLU A 63 19.07 -3.73 12.78
C GLU A 63 17.91 -3.60 13.78
N ILE A 64 16.80 -3.06 13.31
CA ILE A 64 15.55 -2.98 14.06
C ILE A 64 14.48 -3.66 13.24
N ARG A 65 13.83 -4.62 13.85
CA ARG A 65 12.69 -5.33 13.29
C ARG A 65 11.42 -4.78 13.87
N LEU A 66 10.52 -4.33 13.00
CA LEU A 66 9.15 -3.96 13.32
C LEU A 66 8.24 -5.06 12.78
N ALA A 67 7.52 -5.75 13.66
CA ALA A 67 6.44 -6.65 13.28
C ALA A 67 5.12 -5.97 13.61
N GLY A 68 4.31 -5.69 12.58
CA GLY A 68 3.03 -5.01 12.68
C GLY A 68 1.88 -5.96 12.38
N GLU A 69 0.84 -5.96 13.22
CA GLU A 69 -0.46 -6.56 12.95
C GLU A 69 -1.50 -5.45 12.97
N ILE A 70 -2.22 -5.27 11.87
CA ILE A 70 -3.24 -4.24 11.72
C ILE A 70 -4.63 -4.84 11.58
N ILE A 71 -5.62 -4.12 12.08
CA ILE A 71 -7.03 -4.40 11.87
C ILE A 71 -7.72 -3.08 11.55
N ALA A 72 -8.46 -3.05 10.43
CA ALA A 72 -9.21 -1.88 9.99
C ALA A 72 -10.62 -2.26 9.56
N ASP A 73 -11.61 -1.49 9.99
CA ASP A 73 -12.98 -1.55 9.51
C ASP A 73 -13.17 -0.36 8.56
N ILE A 74 -13.36 -0.65 7.26
CA ILE A 74 -13.35 0.34 6.18
C ILE A 74 -14.65 0.32 5.40
N VAL A 75 -15.01 1.45 4.80
CA VAL A 75 -16.06 1.56 3.80
C VAL A 75 -15.44 2.07 2.50
N GLN A 76 -15.64 1.32 1.41
CA GLN A 76 -15.15 1.67 0.08
C GLN A 76 -16.30 1.67 -0.93
N LEU A 77 -16.11 2.35 -2.07
CA LEU A 77 -17.03 2.25 -3.19
C LEU A 77 -16.74 0.97 -3.99
N CYS A 78 -17.78 0.19 -4.26
CA CYS A 78 -17.66 -0.97 -5.13
C CYS A 78 -17.33 -0.51 -6.56
N GLY A 79 -16.27 -1.04 -7.17
CA GLY A 79 -15.88 -0.71 -8.54
C GLY A 79 -16.87 -1.17 -9.62
N VAL A 80 -17.88 -1.99 -9.25
CA VAL A 80 -18.90 -2.49 -10.18
C VAL A 80 -20.20 -1.71 -10.04
N THR A 81 -20.71 -1.56 -8.81
CA THR A 81 -22.02 -0.93 -8.55
C THR A 81 -21.91 0.55 -8.19
N LEU A 82 -20.71 1.03 -7.85
CA LEU A 82 -20.43 2.36 -7.32
C LEU A 82 -21.15 2.65 -5.99
N GLU A 83 -21.65 1.63 -5.33
CA GLU A 83 -22.29 1.74 -4.02
C GLU A 83 -21.26 1.53 -2.91
N PRO A 84 -21.41 2.20 -1.76
CA PRO A 84 -20.55 1.99 -0.61
C PRO A 84 -20.81 0.62 0.01
N PHE A 85 -19.76 -0.07 0.39
CA PHE A 85 -19.85 -1.31 1.15
C PHE A 85 -18.77 -1.36 2.24
N ALA A 86 -19.13 -1.95 3.39
CA ALA A 86 -18.23 -2.13 4.50
C ALA A 86 -17.43 -3.43 4.33
N SER A 87 -16.16 -3.37 4.73
CA SER A 87 -15.31 -4.55 4.79
C SER A 87 -14.30 -4.43 5.92
N ARG A 88 -13.76 -5.57 6.35
CA ARG A 88 -12.71 -5.63 7.36
C ARG A 88 -11.42 -6.10 6.74
N VAL A 89 -10.36 -5.36 6.99
CA VAL A 89 -8.99 -5.67 6.57
C VAL A 89 -8.18 -6.06 7.80
N ALA A 90 -7.44 -7.15 7.70
CA ALA A 90 -6.45 -7.55 8.70
C ALA A 90 -5.20 -8.03 7.97
N ASP A 91 -4.04 -7.58 8.42
CA ASP A 91 -2.77 -7.95 7.80
C ASP A 91 -1.65 -7.97 8.83
N ARG A 92 -0.57 -8.69 8.49
CA ARG A 92 0.67 -8.75 9.25
C ARG A 92 1.85 -8.49 8.34
N SER A 93 2.72 -7.59 8.78
CA SER A 93 3.94 -7.27 8.05
C SER A 93 5.17 -7.26 8.95
N ILE A 94 6.32 -7.36 8.31
CA ILE A 94 7.61 -7.19 8.95
C ILE A 94 8.37 -6.16 8.15
N LEU A 95 8.79 -5.08 8.82
CA LEU A 95 9.67 -4.07 8.28
C LEU A 95 11.02 -4.16 8.98
N LEU A 96 12.07 -4.06 8.20
CA LEU A 96 13.44 -4.09 8.68
C LEU A 96 14.06 -2.71 8.48
N TYR A 97 14.52 -2.12 9.57
CA TYR A 97 15.21 -0.84 9.58
C TYR A 97 16.69 -1.05 9.92
N ARG A 98 17.53 -0.21 9.35
CA ARG A 98 18.97 -0.23 9.64
C ARG A 98 19.51 1.18 9.82
N SER A 99 20.31 1.39 10.87
CA SER A 99 21.07 2.62 11.00
C SER A 99 22.15 2.71 9.91
N PRO A 100 22.31 3.86 9.20
CA PRO A 100 23.29 4.01 8.14
C PRO A 100 24.71 3.78 8.63
N ARG A 101 25.60 3.30 7.77
CA ARG A 101 27.05 3.27 8.04
C ARG A 101 27.64 4.66 7.79
N PRO A 102 28.74 5.05 8.46
CA PRO A 102 29.46 6.26 8.13
C PRO A 102 29.84 6.27 6.65
N GLY A 103 29.34 7.26 5.88
CA GLY A 103 29.56 7.38 4.43
C GLY A 103 28.57 6.62 3.55
N GLU A 104 27.64 5.87 4.10
CA GLU A 104 26.56 5.21 3.35
C GLU A 104 25.43 6.22 3.12
N HIS A 105 25.12 6.49 1.85
CA HIS A 105 23.96 7.28 1.47
C HIS A 105 22.81 6.33 1.09
N ALA A 106 21.58 6.75 1.31
CA ALA A 106 20.34 5.96 1.17
C ALA A 106 20.07 5.36 -0.24
N VAL A 107 21.00 5.46 -1.17
CA VAL A 107 20.80 5.14 -2.60
C VAL A 107 21.50 3.84 -3.05
N GLU A 108 22.37 3.24 -2.24
CA GLU A 108 23.01 1.98 -2.62
C GLU A 108 22.24 0.78 -2.06
N LEU A 109 21.12 0.47 -2.69
CA LEU A 109 20.45 -0.82 -2.53
C LEU A 109 21.25 -1.87 -3.31
N ALA A 110 22.06 -2.67 -2.62
CA ALA A 110 22.58 -3.89 -3.20
C ALA A 110 21.40 -4.86 -3.44
N ALA A 111 21.28 -5.36 -4.66
CA ALA A 111 20.13 -6.15 -5.13
C ALA A 111 20.03 -7.57 -4.48
N GLU A 112 20.83 -7.89 -3.49
CA GLU A 112 20.94 -9.23 -2.88
C GLU A 112 20.72 -9.24 -1.36
N ASP A 113 20.56 -8.07 -0.71
CA ASP A 113 20.30 -7.99 0.72
C ASP A 113 18.81 -7.81 0.99
N ASP A 114 18.33 -8.32 2.13
CA ASP A 114 17.00 -8.03 2.67
C ASP A 114 16.72 -6.53 2.56
N VAL A 115 15.52 -6.17 2.09
CA VAL A 115 15.14 -4.77 1.88
C VAL A 115 15.05 -4.07 3.23
N TYR A 116 16.14 -3.38 3.60
CA TYR A 116 16.18 -2.54 4.80
C TYR A 116 15.79 -1.12 4.45
N GLU A 117 14.92 -0.55 5.27
CA GLU A 117 14.69 0.89 5.27
C GLU A 117 15.79 1.58 6.09
N ILE A 118 16.44 2.58 5.51
CA ILE A 118 17.50 3.32 6.21
C ILE A 118 16.85 4.34 7.15
N LEU A 119 17.18 4.21 8.43
CA LEU A 119 16.73 5.15 9.45
C LEU A 119 17.42 6.50 9.28
N ASP A 120 16.61 7.53 9.11
CA ASP A 120 17.07 8.93 9.18
C ASP A 120 16.76 9.47 10.59
N GLY A 121 17.73 9.35 11.49
CA GLY A 121 17.63 9.85 12.85
C GLY A 121 17.53 8.79 13.95
N GLU A 122 17.02 9.20 15.11
CA GLU A 122 16.98 8.38 16.35
C GLU A 122 15.57 7.91 16.72
N THR A 123 14.59 8.10 15.84
CA THR A 123 13.19 7.74 16.08
C THR A 123 12.61 6.97 14.92
N ILE A 124 11.67 6.09 15.22
CA ILE A 124 10.82 5.40 14.25
C ILE A 124 9.38 5.85 14.48
N ASP A 125 8.68 6.25 13.43
CA ASP A 125 7.25 6.51 13.48
C ASP A 125 6.48 5.22 13.22
N ILE A 126 6.11 4.53 14.30
CA ILE A 126 5.36 3.27 14.21
C ILE A 126 3.90 3.48 13.80
N GLY A 127 3.35 4.67 13.99
CA GLY A 127 2.02 5.04 13.53
C GLY A 127 1.98 5.16 12.01
N GLU A 128 2.92 5.92 11.43
CA GLU A 128 3.03 6.04 9.98
C GLU A 128 3.35 4.70 9.31
N ALA A 129 4.22 3.87 9.92
CA ALA A 129 4.55 2.55 9.40
C ALA A 129 3.31 1.65 9.23
N VAL A 130 2.41 1.60 10.24
CA VAL A 130 1.18 0.80 10.14
C VAL A 130 0.13 1.46 9.25
N ALA A 131 0.12 2.79 9.09
CA ALA A 131 -0.74 3.48 8.12
C ALA A 131 -0.31 3.15 6.68
N GLN A 132 0.99 3.12 6.40
CA GLN A 132 1.53 2.68 5.11
C GLN A 132 1.19 1.21 4.83
N GLN A 133 1.32 0.33 5.85
CA GLN A 133 0.89 -1.06 5.72
C GLN A 133 -0.58 -1.16 5.33
N LEU A 134 -1.47 -0.39 5.97
CA LEU A 134 -2.89 -0.36 5.59
C LEU A 134 -3.05 0.01 4.11
N SER A 135 -2.34 1.04 3.62
CA SER A 135 -2.44 1.48 2.23
C SER A 135 -2.05 0.40 1.22
N LEU A 136 -1.08 -0.45 1.57
CA LEU A 136 -0.60 -1.53 0.70
C LEU A 136 -1.57 -2.71 0.59
N VAL A 137 -2.38 -2.95 1.62
CA VAL A 137 -3.32 -4.08 1.65
C VAL A 137 -4.74 -3.70 1.25
N LEU A 138 -5.02 -2.40 1.10
CA LEU A 138 -6.30 -1.95 0.56
C LEU A 138 -6.50 -2.44 -0.87
N PRO A 139 -7.66 -3.04 -1.20
CA PRO A 139 -7.93 -3.49 -2.56
C PRO A 139 -8.00 -2.30 -3.51
N THR A 140 -7.18 -2.34 -4.57
CA THR A 140 -7.17 -1.31 -5.63
C THR A 140 -8.49 -1.24 -6.40
N PHE A 141 -9.16 -2.39 -6.56
CA PHE A 141 -10.45 -2.52 -7.22
C PHE A 141 -11.43 -3.21 -6.27
N PRO A 142 -11.96 -2.49 -5.28
CA PRO A 142 -12.85 -3.06 -4.28
C PRO A 142 -14.16 -3.53 -4.93
N ARG A 143 -14.64 -4.70 -4.49
CA ARG A 143 -15.87 -5.28 -4.99
C ARG A 143 -16.70 -5.80 -3.83
N ALA A 144 -17.95 -5.35 -3.76
CA ALA A 144 -18.90 -5.90 -2.81
C ALA A 144 -19.13 -7.40 -3.07
N PRO A 145 -19.33 -8.24 -2.03
CA PRO A 145 -19.46 -9.70 -2.20
C PRO A 145 -20.58 -10.13 -3.13
N ASP A 146 -21.65 -9.34 -3.20
CA ASP A 146 -22.85 -9.55 -3.99
C ASP A 146 -22.92 -8.74 -5.29
N ALA A 147 -21.84 -8.01 -5.63
CA ALA A 147 -21.79 -7.18 -6.82
C ALA A 147 -21.91 -8.02 -8.09
N GLN A 148 -22.99 -7.80 -8.84
CA GLN A 148 -23.21 -8.40 -10.15
C GLN A 148 -23.02 -7.34 -11.25
N LEU A 149 -22.42 -7.74 -12.34
CA LEU A 149 -22.39 -6.89 -13.52
C LEU A 149 -23.83 -6.67 -14.01
N PRO A 150 -24.20 -5.44 -14.42
CA PRO A 150 -25.50 -5.20 -15.05
C PRO A 150 -25.70 -6.20 -16.18
N GLN A 151 -26.77 -6.99 -16.11
CA GLN A 151 -27.15 -7.88 -17.21
C GLN A 151 -27.55 -6.98 -18.39
N GLY A 152 -26.82 -7.07 -19.50
CA GLY A 152 -27.05 -6.24 -20.67
C GLY A 152 -25.88 -5.33 -21.07
N SER A 153 -24.75 -5.42 -20.38
CA SER A 153 -23.48 -4.90 -20.90
C SER A 153 -22.84 -5.84 -21.95
N ASP A 154 -23.66 -6.61 -22.68
CA ASP A 154 -23.32 -6.95 -24.04
C ASP A 154 -23.22 -5.60 -24.75
N VAL A 155 -22.06 -4.96 -24.62
CA VAL A 155 -21.63 -4.01 -25.62
C VAL A 155 -21.66 -4.85 -26.88
N GLU A 156 -22.82 -4.88 -27.56
CA GLU A 156 -22.80 -5.15 -28.99
C GLU A 156 -21.74 -4.18 -29.49
N THR A 157 -20.55 -4.73 -29.73
CA THR A 157 -19.56 -4.06 -30.54
C THR A 157 -20.16 -4.07 -31.93
N SER A 158 -21.24 -3.30 -32.09
CA SER A 158 -21.73 -2.89 -33.40
C SER A 158 -20.65 -1.94 -33.93
N VAL A 159 -19.52 -2.53 -34.29
CA VAL A 159 -18.60 -1.90 -35.23
C VAL A 159 -19.48 -1.60 -36.43
N PRO A 160 -19.75 -0.32 -36.76
CA PRO A 160 -20.60 0.00 -37.91
C PRO A 160 -20.10 -0.82 -39.09
N ALA A 161 -21.02 -1.49 -39.81
CA ALA A 161 -20.66 -2.37 -40.93
C ALA A 161 -19.81 -1.64 -41.99
N GLU A 162 -19.84 -0.33 -42.00
CA GLU A 162 -19.03 0.55 -42.85
C GLU A 162 -17.51 0.49 -42.51
N LEU A 163 -17.13 0.16 -41.26
CA LEU A 163 -15.73 -0.08 -40.87
C LEU A 163 -15.25 -1.50 -41.21
N MET A 164 -16.13 -2.41 -41.59
CA MET A 164 -15.78 -3.77 -41.98
C MET A 164 -15.45 -3.94 -43.45
N THR A 165 -15.68 -2.93 -44.29
CA THR A 165 -15.50 -3.04 -45.77
C THR A 165 -14.08 -2.86 -46.26
N ASP A 166 -13.14 -2.43 -45.42
CA ASP A 166 -11.73 -2.36 -45.83
C ASP A 166 -10.91 -3.56 -45.28
N ARG A 167 -11.31 -4.78 -45.64
CA ARG A 167 -10.51 -5.99 -45.39
C ARG A 167 -9.25 -6.09 -46.26
N GLY A 168 -8.99 -5.11 -47.10
CA GLY A 168 -7.87 -5.14 -48.08
C GLY A 168 -6.51 -4.78 -47.53
N THR A 169 -6.42 -3.99 -46.44
CA THR A 169 -5.15 -3.48 -45.92
C THR A 169 -5.12 -3.37 -44.40
N ALA A 170 -5.68 -4.35 -43.69
CA ALA A 170 -5.51 -4.39 -42.25
C ALA A 170 -4.00 -4.45 -41.92
N ARG A 171 -3.40 -3.31 -41.71
CA ARG A 171 -2.06 -3.21 -41.09
C ARG A 171 -2.12 -4.01 -39.78
N ARG A 172 -1.46 -5.15 -39.78
CA ARG A 172 -1.21 -5.93 -38.56
C ARG A 172 0.03 -5.38 -37.91
N PRO A 173 -0.08 -4.38 -36.99
CA PRO A 173 1.06 -3.68 -36.44
C PRO A 173 2.03 -4.60 -35.68
N PHE A 174 1.56 -5.78 -35.30
CA PHE A 174 2.34 -6.78 -34.55
C PHE A 174 2.74 -8.02 -35.38
N ALA A 175 2.46 -8.05 -36.69
CA ALA A 175 2.80 -9.20 -37.55
C ALA A 175 4.32 -9.48 -37.59
N GLU A 176 5.14 -8.48 -37.34
CA GLU A 176 6.60 -8.64 -37.30
C GLU A 176 7.11 -9.33 -36.04
N LEU A 177 6.35 -9.32 -34.92
CA LEU A 177 6.73 -10.04 -33.70
C LEU A 177 6.75 -11.57 -33.91
N ALA A 178 5.98 -12.09 -34.85
CA ALA A 178 6.00 -13.51 -35.18
C ALA A 178 7.36 -13.98 -35.77
N LYS A 179 8.18 -13.06 -36.27
CA LYS A 179 9.55 -13.36 -36.78
C LYS A 179 10.54 -13.50 -35.63
N LEU A 180 10.28 -12.92 -34.45
CA LEU A 180 11.15 -12.97 -33.27
C LEU A 180 10.95 -14.25 -32.46
N ALA A 181 9.81 -14.90 -32.58
CA ALA A 181 9.50 -16.16 -31.87
C ALA A 181 10.11 -17.42 -32.52
N LYS A 182 10.85 -17.29 -33.63
CA LYS A 182 11.47 -18.41 -34.38
C LYS A 182 13.00 -18.42 -34.32
N LYS A 183 13.58 -17.89 -33.21
CA LYS A 183 15.03 -17.99 -33.03
C LYS A 183 15.34 -18.71 -31.73
#